data_9ba94b687c879902874c8b5a8efb9405
#
_entry.id   9ba94b687c879902874c8b5a8efb9405
#
_cell.length_a   1.000
_cell.length_b   1.000
_cell.length_c   1.000
_cell.angle_alpha   90.00
_cell.angle_beta   90.00
_cell.angle_gamma   90.00
#
_symmetry.space_group_name_H-M   'P 1'
#
loop_
_entity.id
_entity.type
_entity.pdbx_description
1 polymer ?
#
loop_
_entity_poly.entity_id
_entity_poly.type
_entity_poly.pdbx_seq_one_letter_code
_entity_poly.pdbx_strand_id
1 'polypeptide(L)'
;PRMIRIEWRQPGGDFEDRASQAFWFRQQPVPAFNVSEQDGELVIDTGSLLLHYRPGQPFAADTLWIELKDMVVDGKQVVWHYGDADPGNLGGTARTVDGVDGATPLSLGLISRSGWSLVDDSNSLGFNDVGWLEPRGAPAGQLDLYFLGYGHDYYGCLREFNLVSGNVPM
;
A
#
# COMPACT_ATOMS: atom_id res chain seq x y z
N PRO A 1 13.98 2.24 -0.68
CA PRO A 1 12.65 2.20 -1.28
C PRO A 1 11.62 2.88 -0.38
N ARG A 2 10.56 3.41 -1.03
CA ARG A 2 9.49 4.16 -0.37
C ARG A 2 8.12 3.50 -0.54
N MET A 3 8.11 2.30 -1.12
CA MET A 3 6.91 1.47 -1.22
C MET A 3 7.15 0.13 -0.53
N ILE A 4 6.18 -0.30 0.27
CA ILE A 4 6.19 -1.59 0.98
C ILE A 4 4.86 -2.27 0.73
N ARG A 5 4.90 -3.54 0.30
CA ARG A 5 3.73 -4.42 0.27
C ARG A 5 3.62 -5.14 1.61
N ILE A 6 2.43 -5.15 2.18
CA ILE A 6 2.11 -5.78 3.46
C ILE A 6 0.99 -6.78 3.21
N GLU A 7 1.28 -8.05 3.44
CA GLU A 7 0.29 -9.10 3.30
C GLU A 7 0.03 -9.78 4.63
N TRP A 8 -1.22 -10.13 4.85
CA TRP A 8 -1.62 -10.99 5.96
C TRP A 8 -2.56 -12.07 5.47
N ARG A 9 -2.37 -13.28 5.97
CA ARG A 9 -3.23 -14.45 5.74
C ARG A 9 -3.42 -15.25 7.01
N GLN A 10 -4.50 -16.00 7.03
CA GLN A 10 -4.67 -17.02 8.06
C GLN A 10 -3.58 -18.11 7.94
N PRO A 11 -3.16 -18.71 9.07
CA PRO A 11 -2.16 -19.77 9.06
C PRO A 11 -2.52 -20.92 8.10
N GLY A 12 -1.53 -21.37 7.31
CA GLY A 12 -1.69 -22.47 6.36
C GLY A 12 -2.16 -22.08 4.96
N GLY A 13 -2.35 -20.78 4.68
CA GLY A 13 -2.60 -20.29 3.33
C GLY A 13 -1.32 -19.81 2.63
N ASP A 14 -1.30 -19.84 1.29
CA ASP A 14 -0.22 -19.27 0.49
C ASP A 14 -0.53 -17.81 0.12
N PHE A 15 0.47 -16.96 0.01
CA PHE A 15 0.29 -15.59 -0.47
C PHE A 15 -0.02 -15.58 -1.96
N GLU A 16 -0.87 -14.65 -2.37
CA GLU A 16 -1.36 -14.55 -3.76
C GLU A 16 -0.53 -13.52 -4.53
N ASP A 17 0.34 -14.00 -5.43
CA ASP A 17 1.24 -13.15 -6.22
C ASP A 17 0.81 -12.96 -7.68
N ARG A 18 -0.34 -13.50 -8.08
CA ARG A 18 -0.88 -13.24 -9.42
C ARG A 18 -1.13 -11.74 -9.62
N ALA A 19 -0.96 -11.29 -10.87
CA ALA A 19 -1.34 -9.94 -11.25
C ALA A 19 -2.79 -9.63 -10.86
N SER A 20 -3.04 -8.42 -10.38
CA SER A 20 -4.37 -7.91 -10.13
C SER A 20 -4.70 -6.74 -11.06
N GLN A 21 -5.93 -6.24 -10.97
CA GLN A 21 -6.34 -5.06 -11.72
C GLN A 21 -5.51 -3.81 -11.38
N ALA A 22 -5.00 -3.70 -10.15
CA ALA A 22 -4.20 -2.57 -9.71
C ALA A 22 -2.69 -2.81 -9.89
N PHE A 23 -2.22 -4.05 -9.78
CA PHE A 23 -0.81 -4.39 -9.75
C PHE A 23 -0.50 -5.54 -10.71
N TRP A 24 -0.01 -5.17 -11.91
CA TRP A 24 0.33 -6.14 -12.95
C TRP A 24 1.71 -6.76 -12.75
N PHE A 25 2.72 -5.96 -12.37
CA PHE A 25 4.11 -6.38 -12.20
C PHE A 25 4.49 -6.47 -10.72
N ARG A 26 3.89 -7.40 -9.98
CA ARG A 26 4.13 -7.54 -8.53
C ARG A 26 5.55 -7.98 -8.17
N GLN A 27 6.16 -8.79 -9.03
CA GLN A 27 7.51 -9.29 -8.82
C GLN A 27 8.54 -8.25 -9.28
N GLN A 28 9.02 -7.46 -8.34
CA GLN A 28 10.07 -6.48 -8.57
C GLN A 28 11.38 -6.96 -7.95
N PRO A 29 12.55 -6.49 -8.46
CA PRO A 29 13.82 -6.74 -7.81
C PRO A 29 13.77 -6.27 -6.35
N VAL A 30 14.13 -7.16 -5.43
CA VAL A 30 14.16 -6.82 -4.00
C VAL A 30 15.30 -5.83 -3.73
N PRO A 31 15.01 -4.62 -3.26
CA PRO A 31 16.04 -3.65 -2.95
C PRO A 31 16.75 -4.01 -1.63
N ALA A 32 17.87 -3.34 -1.35
CA ALA A 32 18.54 -3.51 -0.07
C ALA A 32 17.66 -2.97 1.07
N PHE A 33 17.57 -3.74 2.15
CA PHE A 33 16.90 -3.38 3.39
C PHE A 33 17.57 -4.10 4.56
N ASN A 34 17.34 -3.62 5.78
CA ASN A 34 17.80 -4.26 7.00
C ASN A 34 16.60 -4.73 7.82
N VAL A 35 16.77 -5.86 8.49
CA VAL A 35 15.79 -6.41 9.42
C VAL A 35 16.45 -6.54 10.78
N SER A 36 15.79 -6.07 11.81
CA SER A 36 16.18 -6.27 13.20
C SER A 36 14.98 -6.68 14.05
N GLU A 37 15.24 -7.40 15.10
CA GLU A 37 14.25 -7.75 16.12
C GLU A 37 14.78 -7.32 17.47
N GLN A 38 14.02 -6.50 18.17
CA GLN A 38 14.35 -6.01 19.49
C GLN A 38 13.09 -5.91 20.35
N ASP A 39 13.15 -6.43 21.56
CA ASP A 39 12.05 -6.37 22.54
C ASP A 39 10.71 -6.95 22.03
N GLY A 40 10.78 -7.95 21.14
CA GLY A 40 9.60 -8.56 20.52
C GLY A 40 8.97 -7.74 19.40
N GLU A 41 9.67 -6.74 18.91
CA GLU A 41 9.29 -5.92 17.76
C GLU A 41 10.20 -6.21 16.56
N LEU A 42 9.61 -6.48 15.42
CA LEU A 42 10.29 -6.60 14.12
C LEU A 42 10.37 -5.23 13.48
N VAL A 43 11.57 -4.79 13.12
CA VAL A 43 11.80 -3.53 12.42
C VAL A 43 12.43 -3.80 11.05
N ILE A 44 11.81 -3.28 9.99
CA ILE A 44 12.33 -3.32 8.62
C ILE A 44 12.73 -1.91 8.21
N ASP A 45 14.03 -1.69 8.01
CA ASP A 45 14.60 -0.42 7.55
C ASP A 45 14.92 -0.47 6.05
N THR A 46 14.19 0.29 5.26
CA THR A 46 14.39 0.41 3.81
C THR A 46 15.34 1.57 3.44
N GLY A 47 15.91 2.24 4.41
CA GLY A 47 16.67 3.48 4.24
C GLY A 47 15.79 4.74 4.29
N SER A 48 14.57 4.70 3.76
CA SER A 48 13.62 5.83 3.76
C SER A 48 12.43 5.61 4.70
N LEU A 49 12.07 4.35 4.93
CA LEU A 49 10.96 3.95 5.80
C LEU A 49 11.46 3.03 6.89
N LEU A 50 10.86 3.13 8.06
CA LEU A 50 10.95 2.15 9.14
C LEU A 50 9.56 1.53 9.34
N LEU A 51 9.42 0.28 8.97
CA LEU A 51 8.22 -0.50 9.31
C LEU A 51 8.46 -1.22 10.62
N HIS A 52 7.51 -1.08 11.52
CA HIS A 52 7.50 -1.72 12.83
C HIS A 52 6.32 -2.68 12.91
N TYR A 53 6.58 -3.88 13.40
CA TYR A 53 5.52 -4.87 13.60
C TYR A 53 5.77 -5.69 14.86
N ARG A 54 4.71 -6.03 15.58
CA ARG A 54 4.73 -6.96 16.71
C ARG A 54 4.30 -8.35 16.27
N PRO A 55 5.25 -9.28 16.00
CA PRO A 55 4.95 -10.60 15.46
C PRO A 55 3.92 -11.36 16.29
N GLY A 56 3.03 -12.06 15.60
CA GLY A 56 1.98 -12.85 16.25
C GLY A 56 0.76 -12.07 16.75
N GLN A 57 0.78 -10.74 16.61
CA GLN A 57 -0.37 -9.90 16.93
C GLN A 57 -1.19 -9.58 15.65
N PRO A 58 -2.51 -9.38 15.76
CA PRO A 58 -3.29 -8.84 14.66
C PRO A 58 -2.82 -7.43 14.32
N PHE A 59 -3.02 -6.99 13.08
CA PHE A 59 -2.71 -5.62 12.69
C PHE A 59 -3.63 -4.64 13.40
N ALA A 60 -3.04 -3.70 14.10
CA ALA A 60 -3.69 -2.63 14.84
C ALA A 60 -2.75 -1.41 14.89
N ALA A 61 -3.24 -0.26 15.30
CA ALA A 61 -2.46 0.97 15.35
C ALA A 61 -1.21 0.88 16.24
N ASP A 62 -1.25 0.04 17.26
CA ASP A 62 -0.14 -0.18 18.21
C ASP A 62 0.71 -1.42 17.90
N THR A 63 0.38 -2.17 16.84
CA THR A 63 1.10 -3.38 16.45
C THR A 63 1.72 -3.31 15.07
N LEU A 64 1.30 -2.38 14.21
CA LEU A 64 1.85 -2.14 12.87
C LEU A 64 1.84 -0.65 12.57
N TRP A 65 3.03 -0.06 12.38
CA TRP A 65 3.18 1.33 11.97
C TRP A 65 4.41 1.53 11.08
N ILE A 66 4.43 2.64 10.35
CA ILE A 66 5.53 2.99 9.43
C ILE A 66 5.91 4.44 9.64
N GLU A 67 7.20 4.68 9.88
CA GLU A 67 7.79 6.02 9.97
C GLU A 67 8.42 6.42 8.63
N LEU A 68 8.18 7.64 8.18
CA LEU A 68 8.86 8.24 7.04
C LEU A 68 10.09 8.99 7.55
N LYS A 69 11.30 8.41 7.39
CA LYS A 69 12.55 8.92 8.00
C LYS A 69 12.89 10.35 7.60
N ASP A 70 12.56 10.78 6.41
CA ASP A 70 12.94 12.06 5.83
C ASP A 70 11.78 13.07 5.84
N MET A 71 10.67 12.78 6.48
CA MET A 71 9.51 13.64 6.43
C MET A 71 9.08 14.13 7.80
N VAL A 72 9.08 15.44 7.94
CA VAL A 72 8.61 16.15 9.13
C VAL A 72 7.51 17.12 8.71
N VAL A 73 6.36 17.06 9.37
CA VAL A 73 5.24 17.99 9.19
C VAL A 73 4.94 18.62 10.54
N ASP A 74 4.87 19.95 10.59
CA ASP A 74 4.65 20.73 11.81
C ASP A 74 5.62 20.37 12.96
N GLY A 75 6.89 20.10 12.59
CA GLY A 75 7.95 19.74 13.54
C GLY A 75 7.87 18.33 14.09
N LYS A 76 6.98 17.49 13.58
CA LYS A 76 6.82 16.08 13.96
C LYS A 76 7.15 15.14 12.82
N GLN A 77 7.84 14.04 13.14
CA GLN A 77 8.03 12.92 12.21
C GLN A 77 6.68 12.41 11.71
N VAL A 78 6.58 12.19 10.42
CA VAL A 78 5.38 11.56 9.86
C VAL A 78 5.41 10.07 10.15
N VAL A 79 4.36 9.60 10.79
CA VAL A 79 4.14 8.19 11.14
C VAL A 79 2.74 7.82 10.69
N TRP A 80 2.63 6.69 10.02
CA TRP A 80 1.36 6.05 9.71
C TRP A 80 1.15 4.85 10.65
N HIS A 81 -0.02 4.73 11.23
CA HIS A 81 -0.44 3.56 11.98
C HIS A 81 -1.50 2.80 11.21
N TYR A 82 -1.52 1.48 11.36
CA TYR A 82 -2.55 0.66 10.73
C TYR A 82 -3.95 1.14 11.12
N GLY A 83 -4.76 1.42 10.10
CA GLY A 83 -6.12 1.96 10.28
C GLY A 83 -6.22 3.49 10.25
N ASP A 84 -5.12 4.22 10.14
CA ASP A 84 -5.17 5.68 10.01
C ASP A 84 -5.92 6.09 8.73
N ALA A 85 -6.77 7.09 8.87
CA ALA A 85 -7.37 7.78 7.74
C ALA A 85 -6.35 8.76 7.11
N ASP A 86 -6.45 8.97 5.79
CA ASP A 86 -5.61 9.94 5.07
C ASP A 86 -6.38 11.25 4.76
N PRO A 87 -6.39 12.22 5.67
CA PRO A 87 -7.11 13.47 5.47
C PRO A 87 -6.46 14.40 4.43
N GLY A 88 -5.21 14.13 4.09
CA GLY A 88 -4.43 14.89 3.11
C GLY A 88 -4.52 14.34 1.69
N ASN A 89 -5.25 13.25 1.47
CA ASN A 89 -5.34 12.60 0.17
C ASN A 89 -5.90 13.55 -0.89
N LEU A 90 -5.24 13.60 -2.06
CA LEU A 90 -5.63 14.51 -3.14
C LEU A 90 -6.76 13.94 -4.02
N GLY A 91 -7.24 12.77 -3.67
CA GLY A 91 -8.32 12.10 -4.39
C GLY A 91 -7.83 11.35 -5.63
N GLY A 92 -8.57 10.33 -5.97
CA GLY A 92 -8.39 9.54 -7.17
C GLY A 92 -9.42 9.92 -8.23
N THR A 93 -10.13 8.91 -8.75
CA THR A 93 -11.18 9.08 -9.74
C THR A 93 -12.53 8.61 -9.21
N ALA A 94 -13.61 9.07 -9.80
CA ALA A 94 -14.90 8.41 -9.69
C ALA A 94 -15.00 7.35 -10.80
N ARG A 95 -15.66 6.24 -10.51
CA ARG A 95 -15.87 5.16 -11.49
C ARG A 95 -16.63 5.66 -12.72
N THR A 96 -17.62 6.50 -12.49
CA THR A 96 -18.43 7.15 -13.51
C THR A 96 -19.05 8.41 -12.92
N VAL A 97 -19.28 9.39 -13.76
CA VAL A 97 -20.06 10.60 -13.43
C VAL A 97 -21.41 10.60 -14.16
N ASP A 98 -21.76 9.50 -14.84
CA ASP A 98 -23.03 9.40 -15.55
C ASP A 98 -24.19 9.39 -14.53
N GLY A 99 -25.17 10.27 -14.77
CA GLY A 99 -26.32 10.42 -13.88
C GLY A 99 -26.04 11.10 -12.55
N VAL A 100 -24.86 11.69 -12.38
CA VAL A 100 -24.51 12.48 -11.20
C VAL A 100 -25.06 13.91 -11.34
N ASP A 101 -25.90 14.32 -10.40
CA ASP A 101 -26.37 15.71 -10.28
C ASP A 101 -25.62 16.40 -9.14
N GLY A 102 -24.61 17.17 -9.50
CA GLY A 102 -23.77 17.90 -8.55
C GLY A 102 -22.46 17.17 -8.20
N ALA A 103 -22.07 17.23 -6.92
CA ALA A 103 -20.80 16.68 -6.45
C ALA A 103 -20.87 15.15 -6.31
N THR A 104 -19.79 14.47 -6.72
CA THR A 104 -19.60 13.04 -6.49
C THR A 104 -18.35 12.81 -5.64
N PRO A 105 -18.38 11.87 -4.66
CA PRO A 105 -17.20 11.52 -3.90
C PRO A 105 -16.15 10.85 -4.80
N LEU A 106 -14.90 11.26 -4.66
CA LEU A 106 -13.77 10.60 -5.29
C LEU A 106 -13.24 9.50 -4.36
N SER A 107 -12.74 8.42 -4.94
CA SER A 107 -11.96 7.43 -4.20
C SER A 107 -10.62 8.03 -3.76
N LEU A 108 -9.92 7.38 -2.82
CA LEU A 108 -8.57 7.75 -2.46
C LEU A 108 -7.63 7.62 -3.66
N GLY A 109 -6.72 8.57 -3.80
CA GLY A 109 -5.69 8.60 -4.83
C GLY A 109 -4.33 8.12 -4.31
N LEU A 110 -3.36 8.10 -5.21
CA LEU A 110 -1.99 7.64 -4.94
C LEU A 110 -1.12 8.66 -4.23
N ILE A 111 -1.52 9.93 -4.23
CA ILE A 111 -0.73 11.03 -3.66
C ILE A 111 -1.51 11.75 -2.58
N SER A 112 -0.78 12.18 -1.55
CA SER A 112 -1.37 12.82 -0.38
C SER A 112 -0.46 13.91 0.19
N ARG A 113 -1.06 14.96 0.73
CA ARG A 113 -0.37 15.96 1.54
C ARG A 113 0.07 15.41 2.90
N SER A 114 -0.52 14.31 3.35
CA SER A 114 -0.05 13.58 4.54
C SER A 114 1.31 12.91 4.35
N GLY A 115 1.82 12.85 3.09
CA GLY A 115 3.12 12.28 2.74
C GLY A 115 3.12 10.78 2.55
N TRP A 116 1.99 10.13 2.77
CA TRP A 116 1.80 8.71 2.55
C TRP A 116 0.42 8.44 1.93
N SER A 117 0.30 7.31 1.27
CA SER A 117 -0.97 6.77 0.82
C SER A 117 -0.96 5.25 0.94
N LEU A 118 -2.15 4.66 1.00
CA LEU A 118 -2.34 3.22 1.09
C LEU A 118 -3.26 2.76 -0.02
N VAL A 119 -2.84 1.75 -0.78
CA VAL A 119 -3.68 1.06 -1.76
C VAL A 119 -4.02 -0.30 -1.20
N ASP A 120 -5.30 -0.55 -0.98
CA ASP A 120 -5.83 -1.84 -0.53
C ASP A 120 -6.22 -2.67 -1.77
N ASP A 121 -5.43 -3.70 -2.05
CA ASP A 121 -5.63 -4.62 -3.17
C ASP A 121 -6.27 -5.95 -2.72
N SER A 122 -6.66 -6.05 -1.46
CA SER A 122 -7.17 -7.28 -0.85
C SER A 122 -8.37 -7.89 -1.58
N ASN A 123 -9.25 -7.04 -2.12
CA ASN A 123 -10.48 -7.42 -2.81
C ASN A 123 -10.42 -7.23 -4.33
N SER A 124 -9.28 -6.87 -4.89
CA SER A 124 -9.13 -6.75 -6.34
C SER A 124 -9.19 -8.11 -7.01
N LEU A 125 -9.76 -8.15 -8.21
CA LEU A 125 -9.75 -9.36 -9.04
C LEU A 125 -8.32 -9.64 -9.51
N GLY A 126 -7.95 -10.92 -9.54
CA GLY A 126 -6.70 -11.41 -10.10
C GLY A 126 -6.86 -11.86 -11.54
N PHE A 127 -5.76 -11.88 -12.30
CA PHE A 127 -5.75 -12.50 -13.63
C PHE A 127 -5.38 -13.98 -13.51
N ASN A 128 -6.11 -14.83 -14.20
CA ASN A 128 -5.76 -16.25 -14.34
C ASN A 128 -4.77 -16.47 -15.48
N ASP A 129 -4.32 -17.71 -15.66
CA ASP A 129 -3.30 -18.10 -16.64
C ASP A 129 -3.68 -17.82 -18.10
N VAL A 130 -4.97 -17.65 -18.38
CA VAL A 130 -5.47 -17.31 -19.72
C VAL A 130 -5.81 -15.82 -19.88
N GLY A 131 -5.51 -15.00 -18.86
CA GLY A 131 -5.68 -13.55 -18.88
C GLY A 131 -7.08 -13.05 -18.53
N TRP A 132 -7.96 -13.88 -17.99
CA TRP A 132 -9.27 -13.47 -17.52
C TRP A 132 -9.22 -13.05 -16.06
N LEU A 133 -10.06 -12.07 -15.71
CA LEU A 133 -10.25 -11.65 -14.33
C LEU A 133 -11.13 -12.65 -13.59
N GLU A 134 -10.69 -13.05 -12.41
CA GLU A 134 -11.43 -13.91 -11.51
C GLU A 134 -11.24 -13.46 -10.05
N PRO A 135 -12.16 -13.79 -9.14
CA PRO A 135 -11.96 -13.56 -7.73
C PRO A 135 -10.68 -14.24 -7.25
N ARG A 136 -9.91 -13.57 -6.42
CA ARG A 136 -8.80 -14.21 -5.71
C ARG A 136 -9.37 -15.28 -4.80
N GLY A 137 -8.79 -16.47 -4.83
CA GLY A 137 -9.20 -17.62 -4.00
C GLY A 137 -8.89 -17.45 -2.51
N ALA A 138 -8.85 -16.21 -2.05
CA ALA A 138 -8.41 -15.86 -0.71
C ALA A 138 -9.53 -16.05 0.32
N PRO A 139 -9.23 -16.66 1.49
CA PRO A 139 -10.17 -16.72 2.60
C PRO A 139 -10.57 -15.31 3.06
N ALA A 140 -11.77 -15.18 3.61
CA ALA A 140 -12.21 -13.94 4.23
C ALA A 140 -11.19 -13.44 5.26
N GLY A 141 -10.86 -12.14 5.20
CA GLY A 141 -9.91 -11.50 6.11
C GLY A 141 -8.45 -11.45 5.64
N GLN A 142 -8.14 -11.91 4.41
CA GLN A 142 -6.82 -11.67 3.81
C GLN A 142 -6.61 -10.17 3.58
N LEU A 143 -5.38 -9.70 3.79
CA LEU A 143 -4.95 -8.35 3.48
C LEU A 143 -3.82 -8.37 2.45
N ASP A 144 -3.86 -7.41 1.52
CA ASP A 144 -2.82 -7.14 0.54
C ASP A 144 -2.75 -5.63 0.32
N LEU A 145 -1.87 -4.98 1.07
CA LEU A 145 -1.79 -3.54 1.18
C LEU A 145 -0.48 -3.04 0.58
N TYR A 146 -0.54 -1.96 -0.18
CA TYR A 146 0.64 -1.25 -0.68
C TYR A 146 0.73 0.11 -0.02
N PHE A 147 1.71 0.25 0.86
CA PHE A 147 2.04 1.52 1.50
C PHE A 147 3.03 2.30 0.62
N LEU A 148 2.71 3.56 0.34
CA LEU A 148 3.52 4.47 -0.45
C LEU A 148 3.91 5.66 0.41
N GLY A 149 5.18 5.74 0.85
CA GLY A 149 5.71 6.78 1.74
C GLY A 149 6.66 7.74 1.02
N TYR A 150 6.16 8.47 0.03
CA TYR A 150 6.97 9.33 -0.83
C TYR A 150 7.07 10.78 -0.35
N GLY A 151 6.47 11.11 0.78
CA GLY A 151 6.41 12.49 1.23
C GLY A 151 5.68 13.35 0.20
N HIS A 152 6.30 14.48 -0.19
CA HIS A 152 5.78 15.33 -1.25
C HIS A 152 6.48 15.12 -2.62
N ASP A 153 7.25 14.04 -2.78
CA ASP A 153 7.75 13.61 -4.08
C ASP A 153 6.66 12.85 -4.85
N TYR A 154 5.67 13.59 -5.31
CA TYR A 154 4.53 13.04 -6.06
C TYR A 154 4.93 12.38 -7.37
N TYR A 155 5.95 12.92 -8.06
CA TYR A 155 6.50 12.31 -9.27
C TYR A 155 7.16 10.97 -8.99
N GLY A 156 7.95 10.90 -7.92
CA GLY A 156 8.55 9.65 -7.47
C GLY A 156 7.49 8.60 -7.15
N CYS A 157 6.44 8.98 -6.43
CA CYS A 157 5.31 8.11 -6.11
C CYS A 157 4.67 7.51 -7.38
N LEU A 158 4.27 8.35 -8.33
CA LEU A 158 3.63 7.91 -9.57
C LEU A 158 4.56 7.04 -10.42
N ARG A 159 5.85 7.41 -10.52
CA ARG A 159 6.84 6.63 -11.28
C ARG A 159 7.01 5.24 -10.69
N GLU A 160 7.20 5.13 -9.39
CA GLU A 160 7.42 3.83 -8.72
C GLU A 160 6.12 2.99 -8.73
N PHE A 161 4.96 3.63 -8.57
CA PHE A 161 3.68 2.94 -8.74
C PHE A 161 3.54 2.33 -10.14
N ASN A 162 3.91 3.05 -11.19
CA ASN A 162 3.85 2.55 -12.56
C ASN A 162 4.78 1.35 -12.82
N LEU A 163 5.86 1.19 -12.05
CA LEU A 163 6.71 0.00 -12.15
C LEU A 163 5.97 -1.27 -11.73
N VAL A 164 5.08 -1.18 -10.77
CA VAL A 164 4.32 -2.33 -10.23
C VAL A 164 2.93 -2.46 -10.84
N SER A 165 2.30 -1.35 -11.19
CA SER A 165 0.96 -1.36 -11.82
C SER A 165 0.99 -1.57 -13.33
N GLY A 166 2.09 -1.20 -13.98
CA GLY A 166 2.20 -1.09 -15.43
C GLY A 166 1.82 0.32 -15.93
N ASN A 167 2.28 0.63 -17.13
CA ASN A 167 1.97 1.90 -17.77
C ASN A 167 0.53 1.92 -18.28
N VAL A 168 -0.12 3.05 -18.12
CA VAL A 168 -1.43 3.28 -18.76
C VAL A 168 -1.23 3.23 -20.28
N PRO A 169 -1.95 2.40 -21.03
CA PRO A 169 -1.88 2.42 -22.50
C PRO A 169 -2.31 3.80 -23.02
N MET A 170 -1.53 4.35 -23.92
CA MET A 170 -1.88 5.60 -24.63
C MET A 170 -2.72 5.27 -25.88
#